data_189ef0d39db77bfd37aa424bf82ccf0c
#
_entry.id   189ef0d39db77bfd37aa424bf82ccf0c
#
_cell.length_a   1.000
_cell.length_b   1.000
_cell.length_c   1.000
_cell.angle_alpha   90.00
_cell.angle_beta   90.00
_cell.angle_gamma   90.00
#
_symmetry.space_group_name_H-M   'P 1'
#
loop_
_entity.id
_entity.type
_entity.pdbx_description
1 polymer ?
#
loop_
_entity_poly.entity_id
_entity_poly.type
_entity_poly.pdbx_seq_one_letter_code
_entity_poly.pdbx_strand_id
1 'polypeptide(L)'
;MYRCSWKEYIFAVLFILGVFSANIGYHFMIAGEDLALIGFFMIPAGIIISFVSVLARIRIHDQAVPVTQLEGIRKGIVSSMGMLHLNLLSALLCANAAMTLLTGILVSKAIENYNWGSTLSFVVVVIIAVFLLQDQSMKAHDLKRLEKMQTESEKNVS
;
A
#
# COMPACT_ATOMS: atom_id res chain seq x y z
N MET A 1 -11.70 -13.01 13.90
CA MET A 1 -10.46 -13.04 13.09
C MET A 1 -10.86 -12.59 11.69
N TYR A 2 -10.37 -11.41 11.26
CA TYR A 2 -10.63 -10.89 9.92
C TYR A 2 -10.06 -11.88 8.90
N ARG A 3 -10.92 -12.52 8.12
CA ARG A 3 -10.46 -13.29 6.95
C ARG A 3 -10.39 -12.31 5.78
N CYS A 4 -9.20 -11.82 5.52
CA CYS A 4 -8.92 -11.10 4.28
C CYS A 4 -9.22 -12.01 3.09
N SER A 5 -10.04 -11.55 2.18
CA SER A 5 -10.34 -12.32 0.96
C SER A 5 -9.06 -12.45 0.13
N TRP A 6 -8.85 -13.59 -0.54
CA TRP A 6 -7.76 -13.75 -1.51
C TRP A 6 -7.66 -12.58 -2.51
N LYS A 7 -8.82 -12.06 -2.94
CA LYS A 7 -8.88 -10.90 -3.84
C LYS A 7 -8.24 -9.65 -3.24
N GLU A 8 -8.39 -9.43 -1.94
CA GLU A 8 -7.77 -8.27 -1.25
C GLU A 8 -6.24 -8.34 -1.26
N TYR A 9 -5.67 -9.54 -1.14
CA TYR A 9 -4.21 -9.72 -1.25
C TYR A 9 -3.68 -9.40 -2.64
N ILE A 10 -4.40 -9.76 -3.70
CA ILE A 10 -4.02 -9.40 -5.07
C ILE A 10 -3.88 -7.87 -5.20
N PHE A 11 -4.85 -7.10 -4.69
CA PHE A 11 -4.79 -5.65 -4.75
C PHE A 11 -3.72 -5.05 -3.83
N ALA A 12 -3.40 -5.69 -2.71
CA ALA A 12 -2.26 -5.28 -1.89
C ALA A 12 -0.93 -5.47 -2.65
N VAL A 13 -0.77 -6.57 -3.37
CA VAL A 13 0.40 -6.80 -4.24
C VAL A 13 0.45 -5.80 -5.39
N LEU A 14 -0.67 -5.55 -6.07
CA LEU A 14 -0.73 -4.55 -7.14
C LEU A 14 -0.39 -3.15 -6.65
N PHE A 15 -0.79 -2.78 -5.44
CA PHE A 15 -0.38 -1.53 -4.82
C PHE A 15 1.15 -1.44 -4.70
N ILE A 16 1.78 -2.49 -4.16
CA ILE A 16 3.24 -2.55 -4.02
C ILE A 16 3.91 -2.41 -5.38
N LEU A 17 3.48 -3.19 -6.37
CA LEU A 17 4.04 -3.15 -7.73
C LEU A 17 3.87 -1.78 -8.38
N GLY A 18 2.74 -1.11 -8.16
CA GLY A 18 2.50 0.25 -8.67
C GLY A 18 3.47 1.26 -8.07
N VAL A 19 3.68 1.25 -6.75
CA VAL A 19 4.65 2.14 -6.09
C VAL A 19 6.08 1.87 -6.55
N PHE A 20 6.46 0.58 -6.67
CA PHE A 20 7.78 0.20 -7.20
C PHE A 20 7.96 0.70 -8.63
N SER A 21 6.96 0.50 -9.52
CA SER A 21 7.00 0.98 -10.90
C SER A 21 7.18 2.49 -10.97
N ALA A 22 6.43 3.27 -10.22
CA ALA A 22 6.54 4.72 -10.19
C ALA A 22 7.94 5.17 -9.75
N ASN A 23 8.50 4.51 -8.72
CA ASN A 23 9.81 4.85 -8.17
C ASN A 23 10.94 4.50 -9.14
N ILE A 24 10.91 3.32 -9.75
CA ILE A 24 11.85 2.91 -10.78
C ILE A 24 11.77 3.84 -12.00
N GLY A 25 10.54 4.20 -12.41
CA GLY A 25 10.31 5.15 -13.50
C GLY A 25 10.94 6.51 -13.23
N TYR A 26 10.87 7.02 -12.01
CA TYR A 26 11.55 8.26 -11.62
C TYR A 26 13.07 8.16 -11.82
N HIS A 27 13.68 7.03 -11.44
CA HIS A 27 15.11 6.82 -11.67
C HIS A 27 15.48 6.73 -13.13
N PHE A 28 14.65 6.11 -13.95
CA PHE A 28 14.86 6.06 -15.40
C PHE A 28 14.80 7.47 -16.02
N MET A 29 13.90 8.34 -15.52
CA MET A 29 13.84 9.72 -15.99
C MET A 29 15.14 10.52 -15.77
N ILE A 30 15.83 10.25 -14.67
CA ILE A 30 17.06 10.99 -14.32
C ILE A 30 18.34 10.30 -14.79
N ALA A 31 18.27 9.03 -15.24
CA ALA A 31 19.44 8.22 -15.61
C ALA A 31 19.99 8.53 -17.01
N GLY A 32 19.21 9.16 -17.90
CA GLY A 32 19.63 9.52 -19.25
C GLY A 32 18.49 9.55 -20.27
N GLU A 33 18.75 10.15 -21.43
CA GLU A 33 17.73 10.41 -22.45
C GLU A 33 17.06 9.14 -22.97
N ASP A 34 17.80 8.06 -23.15
CA ASP A 34 17.28 6.78 -23.69
C ASP A 34 16.24 6.13 -22.76
N LEU A 35 16.39 6.28 -21.44
CA LEU A 35 15.50 5.71 -20.45
C LEU A 35 14.41 6.68 -19.97
N ALA A 36 14.59 7.97 -20.23
CA ALA A 36 13.69 9.02 -19.75
C ALA A 36 12.25 8.82 -20.25
N LEU A 37 12.09 8.42 -21.52
CA LEU A 37 10.78 8.16 -22.10
C LEU A 37 10.06 7.01 -21.39
N ILE A 38 10.77 5.92 -21.09
CA ILE A 38 10.21 4.78 -20.34
C ILE A 38 9.81 5.22 -18.94
N GLY A 39 10.68 5.97 -18.26
CA GLY A 39 10.40 6.54 -16.95
C GLY A 39 9.18 7.44 -16.93
N PHE A 40 9.03 8.28 -17.96
CA PHE A 40 7.89 9.19 -18.11
C PHE A 40 6.54 8.45 -18.13
N PHE A 41 6.45 7.28 -18.76
CA PHE A 41 5.23 6.46 -18.76
C PHE A 41 5.07 5.60 -17.50
N MET A 42 6.17 5.13 -16.93
CA MET A 42 6.13 4.28 -15.74
C MET A 42 5.61 5.00 -14.48
N ILE A 43 5.93 6.29 -14.33
CA ILE A 43 5.49 7.07 -13.17
C ILE A 43 3.96 7.17 -13.11
N PRO A 44 3.26 7.75 -14.11
CA PRO A 44 1.82 7.86 -14.04
C PRO A 44 1.12 6.50 -14.02
N ALA A 45 1.62 5.51 -14.76
CA ALA A 45 1.08 4.17 -14.73
C ALA A 45 1.17 3.55 -13.33
N GLY A 46 2.32 3.67 -12.66
CA GLY A 46 2.51 3.17 -11.29
C GLY A 46 1.62 3.86 -10.27
N ILE A 47 1.44 5.18 -10.37
CA ILE A 47 0.54 5.95 -9.51
C ILE A 47 -0.92 5.50 -9.72
N ILE A 48 -1.36 5.38 -10.97
CA ILE A 48 -2.72 4.93 -11.30
C ILE A 48 -2.97 3.51 -10.77
N ILE A 49 -2.05 2.58 -11.01
CA ILE A 49 -2.16 1.20 -10.51
C ILE A 49 -2.27 1.18 -8.99
N SER A 50 -1.45 1.93 -8.29
CA SER A 50 -1.48 2.01 -6.83
C SER A 50 -2.82 2.56 -6.32
N PHE A 51 -3.28 3.67 -6.91
CA PHE A 51 -4.54 4.31 -6.52
C PHE A 51 -5.75 3.42 -6.79
N VAL A 52 -5.86 2.85 -8.00
CA VAL A 52 -6.93 1.93 -8.38
C VAL A 52 -6.93 0.69 -7.48
N SER A 53 -5.75 0.17 -7.14
CA SER A 53 -5.62 -0.98 -6.26
C SER A 53 -6.17 -0.72 -4.85
N VAL A 54 -5.91 0.46 -4.27
CA VAL A 54 -6.49 0.85 -2.97
C VAL A 54 -8.01 0.93 -3.06
N LEU A 55 -8.55 1.62 -4.07
CA LEU A 55 -9.99 1.76 -4.25
C LEU A 55 -10.69 0.42 -4.48
N ALA A 56 -10.13 -0.43 -5.33
CA ALA A 56 -10.67 -1.75 -5.61
C ALA A 56 -10.65 -2.64 -4.36
N ARG A 57 -9.57 -2.58 -3.59
CA ARG A 57 -9.46 -3.31 -2.32
C ARG A 57 -10.52 -2.88 -1.32
N ILE A 58 -10.73 -1.56 -1.13
CA ILE A 58 -11.78 -1.03 -0.26
C ILE A 58 -13.15 -1.55 -0.70
N ARG A 59 -13.44 -1.46 -2.01
CA ARG A 59 -14.74 -1.89 -2.55
C ARG A 59 -15.00 -3.39 -2.35
N ILE A 60 -13.99 -4.22 -2.55
CA ILE A 60 -14.10 -5.68 -2.33
C ILE A 60 -14.30 -5.97 -0.84
N HIS A 61 -13.57 -5.28 0.03
CA HIS A 61 -13.70 -5.42 1.46
C HIS A 61 -15.10 -5.03 1.95
N ASP A 62 -15.64 -3.91 1.47
CA ASP A 62 -16.99 -3.45 1.80
C ASP A 62 -18.07 -4.43 1.40
N GLN A 63 -17.89 -5.14 0.29
CA GLN A 63 -18.79 -6.22 -0.14
C GLN A 63 -18.64 -7.50 0.67
N ALA A 64 -17.42 -7.81 1.10
CA ALA A 64 -17.12 -9.04 1.83
C ALA A 64 -17.47 -8.97 3.33
N VAL A 65 -17.44 -7.77 3.91
CA VAL A 65 -17.68 -7.54 5.35
C VAL A 65 -18.91 -6.63 5.52
N PRO A 66 -20.09 -7.23 5.70
CA PRO A 66 -21.30 -6.47 5.97
C PRO A 66 -21.19 -5.75 7.31
N VAL A 67 -21.80 -4.58 7.39
CA VAL A 67 -21.65 -3.68 8.54
C VAL A 67 -22.19 -4.30 9.83
N THR A 68 -23.20 -5.18 9.72
CA THR A 68 -23.74 -5.95 10.86
C THR A 68 -22.72 -6.84 11.57
N GLN A 69 -21.65 -7.25 10.85
CA GLN A 69 -20.56 -8.04 11.45
C GLN A 69 -19.51 -7.16 12.14
N LEU A 70 -19.55 -5.84 11.92
CA LEU A 70 -18.59 -4.92 12.49
C LEU A 70 -18.90 -4.51 13.93
N GLU A 71 -20.09 -4.81 14.45
CA GLU A 71 -20.53 -4.43 15.81
C GLU A 71 -19.63 -4.99 16.92
N GLY A 72 -18.97 -6.12 16.66
CA GLY A 72 -18.02 -6.74 17.59
C GLY A 72 -16.61 -6.13 17.55
N ILE A 73 -16.34 -5.17 16.65
CA ILE A 73 -15.02 -4.56 16.55
C ILE A 73 -14.91 -3.45 17.59
N ARG A 74 -13.96 -3.60 18.52
CA ARG A 74 -13.65 -2.55 19.48
C ARG A 74 -13.35 -1.24 18.75
N LYS A 75 -14.03 -0.16 19.12
CA LYS A 75 -13.71 1.19 18.69
C LYS A 75 -12.26 1.50 19.07
N GLY A 76 -11.34 1.34 18.12
CA GLY A 76 -9.96 1.78 18.30
C GLY A 76 -9.84 3.27 18.05
N ILE A 77 -8.72 3.86 18.44
CA ILE A 77 -8.40 5.29 18.31
C ILE A 77 -8.10 5.69 16.85
N VAL A 78 -8.33 4.80 15.89
CA VAL A 78 -7.94 5.02 14.49
C VAL A 78 -9.02 5.81 13.77
N SER A 79 -8.78 7.10 13.57
CA SER A 79 -9.66 8.00 12.83
C SER A 79 -9.53 7.79 11.29
N SER A 80 -10.42 8.40 10.52
CA SER A 80 -10.34 8.42 9.04
C SER A 80 -9.02 8.99 8.49
N MET A 81 -8.39 9.88 9.24
CA MET A 81 -7.04 10.38 8.97
C MET A 81 -5.99 9.27 9.09
N GLY A 82 -6.13 8.34 10.03
CA GLY A 82 -5.23 7.20 10.19
C GLY A 82 -5.16 6.32 8.94
N MET A 83 -6.26 6.11 8.25
CA MET A 83 -6.26 5.34 7.01
C MET A 83 -5.38 5.97 5.92
N LEU A 84 -5.49 7.29 5.72
CA LEU A 84 -4.66 8.02 4.75
C LEU A 84 -3.18 7.96 5.13
N HIS A 85 -2.86 8.21 6.41
CA HIS A 85 -1.48 8.16 6.90
C HIS A 85 -0.87 6.76 6.76
N LEU A 86 -1.63 5.69 7.06
CA LEU A 86 -1.16 4.31 6.92
C LEU A 86 -0.88 3.95 5.46
N ASN A 87 -1.73 4.37 4.51
CA ASN A 87 -1.49 4.16 3.09
C ASN A 87 -0.30 4.97 2.58
N LEU A 88 -0.13 6.21 3.03
CA LEU A 88 1.03 7.04 2.70
C LEU A 88 2.33 6.42 3.24
N LEU A 89 2.32 5.98 4.49
CA LEU A 89 3.48 5.29 5.10
C LEU A 89 3.83 4.01 4.35
N SER A 90 2.81 3.23 3.94
CA SER A 90 3.02 2.04 3.10
C SER A 90 3.69 2.40 1.77
N ALA A 91 3.25 3.48 1.11
CA ALA A 91 3.85 3.94 -0.13
C ALA A 91 5.31 4.39 0.06
N LEU A 92 5.60 5.15 1.12
CA LEU A 92 6.96 5.59 1.46
C LEU A 92 7.91 4.41 1.73
N LEU A 93 7.43 3.39 2.44
CA LEU A 93 8.22 2.17 2.69
C LEU A 93 8.49 1.40 1.40
N CYS A 94 7.49 1.24 0.53
CA CYS A 94 7.68 0.60 -0.78
C CYS A 94 8.67 1.38 -1.66
N ALA A 95 8.57 2.72 -1.69
CA ALA A 95 9.50 3.55 -2.42
C ALA A 95 10.94 3.39 -1.90
N ASN A 96 11.13 3.38 -0.58
CA ASN A 96 12.43 3.16 0.04
C ASN A 96 13.01 1.78 -0.29
N ALA A 97 12.19 0.73 -0.27
CA ALA A 97 12.61 -0.62 -0.65
C ALA A 97 13.01 -0.71 -2.14
N ALA A 98 12.25 -0.05 -3.03
CA ALA A 98 12.59 0.02 -4.45
C ALA A 98 13.93 0.73 -4.68
N MET A 99 14.16 1.84 -3.95
CA MET A 99 15.44 2.56 -3.97
C MET A 99 16.61 1.69 -3.52
N THR A 100 16.43 0.98 -2.42
CA THR A 100 17.45 0.08 -1.88
C THR A 100 17.81 -1.03 -2.86
N LEU A 101 16.79 -1.60 -3.55
CA LEU A 101 17.03 -2.61 -4.59
C LEU A 101 17.82 -2.04 -5.77
N LEU A 102 17.42 -0.87 -6.29
CA LEU A 102 18.12 -0.22 -7.40
C LEU A 102 19.56 0.12 -7.05
N THR A 103 19.78 0.69 -5.87
CA THR A 103 21.13 0.97 -5.37
C THR A 103 21.94 -0.31 -5.26
N GLY A 104 21.36 -1.37 -4.72
CA GLY A 104 21.99 -2.70 -4.63
C GLY A 104 22.41 -3.23 -6.00
N ILE A 105 21.54 -3.12 -7.03
CA ILE A 105 21.85 -3.53 -8.40
C ILE A 105 23.01 -2.72 -8.99
N LEU A 106 23.03 -1.41 -8.78
CA LEU A 106 24.08 -0.53 -9.28
C LEU A 106 25.42 -0.80 -8.59
N VAL A 107 25.40 -0.89 -7.27
CA VAL A 107 26.62 -1.10 -6.45
C VAL A 107 27.19 -2.52 -6.63
N SER A 108 26.35 -3.55 -6.80
CA SER A 108 26.81 -4.91 -7.04
C SER A 108 27.61 -5.08 -8.34
N LYS A 109 27.43 -4.17 -9.31
CA LYS A 109 28.25 -4.15 -10.53
C LYS A 109 29.65 -3.59 -10.29
N ALA A 110 29.82 -2.79 -9.23
CA ALA A 110 31.09 -2.13 -8.90
C ALA A 110 31.88 -2.85 -7.80
N ILE A 111 31.21 -3.66 -6.97
CA ILE A 111 31.81 -4.33 -5.82
C ILE A 111 31.67 -5.85 -6.00
N GLU A 112 32.80 -6.53 -6.18
CA GLU A 112 32.87 -7.99 -6.07
C GLU A 112 32.41 -8.40 -4.66
N ASN A 113 31.57 -9.41 -4.54
CA ASN A 113 31.04 -9.90 -3.27
C ASN A 113 30.03 -8.97 -2.57
N TYR A 114 29.22 -8.21 -3.32
CA TYR A 114 28.13 -7.46 -2.73
C TYR A 114 27.20 -8.37 -1.92
N ASN A 115 26.90 -7.97 -0.67
CA ASN A 115 26.04 -8.77 0.21
C ASN A 115 24.54 -8.58 -0.10
N TRP A 116 24.05 -9.37 -1.03
CA TRP A 116 22.63 -9.40 -1.39
C TRP A 116 21.71 -9.84 -0.25
N GLY A 117 22.23 -10.60 0.71
CA GLY A 117 21.44 -11.09 1.86
C GLY A 117 20.82 -9.96 2.67
N SER A 118 21.58 -8.92 2.98
CA SER A 118 21.07 -7.76 3.72
C SER A 118 20.05 -6.95 2.94
N THR A 119 20.28 -6.71 1.64
CA THR A 119 19.36 -5.97 0.77
C THR A 119 18.03 -6.70 0.61
N LEU A 120 18.06 -8.00 0.33
CA LEU A 120 16.85 -8.81 0.18
C LEU A 120 16.10 -8.96 1.50
N SER A 121 16.78 -9.14 2.61
CA SER A 121 16.18 -9.20 3.94
C SER A 121 15.46 -7.90 4.28
N PHE A 122 16.05 -6.75 3.99
CA PHE A 122 15.42 -5.45 4.17
C PHE A 122 14.13 -5.33 3.34
N VAL A 123 14.18 -5.69 2.06
CA VAL A 123 13.02 -5.65 1.16
C VAL A 123 11.89 -6.55 1.66
N VAL A 124 12.22 -7.76 2.10
CA VAL A 124 11.22 -8.71 2.65
C VAL A 124 10.56 -8.13 3.91
N VAL A 125 11.35 -7.58 4.83
CA VAL A 125 10.81 -6.93 6.05
C VAL A 125 9.88 -5.77 5.70
N VAL A 126 10.26 -4.94 4.72
CA VAL A 126 9.41 -3.83 4.27
C VAL A 126 8.11 -4.34 3.64
N ILE A 127 8.15 -5.37 2.81
CA ILE A 127 6.95 -5.98 2.21
C ILE A 127 6.00 -6.47 3.31
N ILE A 128 6.51 -7.18 4.32
CA ILE A 128 5.71 -7.64 5.47
C ILE A 128 5.10 -6.43 6.21
N ALA A 129 5.89 -5.40 6.49
CA ALA A 129 5.42 -4.19 7.16
C ALA A 129 4.31 -3.49 6.36
N VAL A 130 4.43 -3.42 5.03
CA VAL A 130 3.42 -2.85 4.14
C VAL A 130 2.12 -3.65 4.21
N PHE A 131 2.16 -4.98 4.21
CA PHE A 131 0.97 -5.80 4.37
C PHE A 131 0.28 -5.55 5.73
N LEU A 132 1.03 -5.42 6.81
CA LEU A 132 0.49 -5.09 8.13
C LEU A 132 -0.15 -3.71 8.16
N LEU A 133 0.48 -2.71 7.56
CA LEU A 133 -0.06 -1.35 7.44
C LEU A 133 -1.33 -1.31 6.60
N GLN A 134 -1.39 -2.07 5.50
CA GLN A 134 -2.58 -2.22 4.69
C GLN A 134 -3.75 -2.88 5.44
N ASP A 135 -3.46 -3.87 6.31
CA ASP A 135 -4.47 -4.47 7.18
C ASP A 135 -5.00 -3.46 8.22
N GLN A 136 -4.12 -2.66 8.82
CA GLN A 136 -4.52 -1.60 9.74
C GLN A 136 -5.34 -0.51 9.03
N SER A 137 -5.00 -0.18 7.79
CA SER A 137 -5.77 0.76 6.97
C SER A 137 -7.21 0.27 6.75
N MET A 138 -7.42 -1.03 6.49
CA MET A 138 -8.76 -1.60 6.36
C MET A 138 -9.54 -1.55 7.68
N LYS A 139 -8.91 -1.83 8.80
CA LYS A 139 -9.53 -1.71 10.13
C LYS A 139 -9.95 -0.26 10.42
N ALA A 140 -9.12 0.71 10.05
CA ALA A 140 -9.45 2.13 10.17
C ALA A 140 -10.67 2.52 9.32
N HIS A 141 -10.76 1.97 8.10
CA HIS A 141 -11.90 2.16 7.22
C HIS A 141 -13.20 1.60 7.83
N ASP A 142 -13.17 0.39 8.39
CA ASP A 142 -14.33 -0.24 9.02
C ASP A 142 -14.82 0.52 10.25
N LEU A 143 -13.90 1.02 11.08
CA LEU A 143 -14.28 1.87 12.22
C LEU A 143 -15.04 3.11 11.78
N LYS A 144 -14.61 3.73 10.68
CA LYS A 144 -15.32 4.88 10.10
C LYS A 144 -16.71 4.51 9.57
N ARG A 145 -16.87 3.32 8.99
CA ARG A 145 -18.20 2.82 8.56
C ARG A 145 -19.15 2.65 9.74
N LEU A 146 -18.66 2.12 10.88
CA LEU A 146 -19.44 1.98 12.11
C LEU A 146 -19.86 3.33 12.69
N GLU A 147 -18.94 4.29 12.78
CA GLU A 147 -19.23 5.64 13.28
C GLU A 147 -20.31 6.33 12.43
N LYS A 148 -20.21 6.21 11.11
CA LYS A 148 -21.20 6.80 10.21
C LYS A 148 -22.60 6.25 10.44
N MET A 149 -22.75 4.93 10.62
CA MET A 149 -24.04 4.32 10.89
C MET A 149 -24.65 4.76 12.23
N GLN A 150 -23.83 4.85 13.28
CA GLN A 150 -24.29 5.31 14.59
C GLN A 150 -24.84 6.74 14.48
N THR A 151 -24.12 7.62 13.79
CA THR A 151 -24.58 9.00 13.58
C THR A 151 -25.88 9.08 12.76
N GLU A 152 -26.06 8.20 11.76
CA GLU A 152 -27.30 8.13 10.99
C GLU A 152 -28.46 7.57 11.81
N SER A 153 -28.23 6.59 12.68
CA SER A 153 -29.23 6.04 13.59
C SER A 153 -29.71 7.07 14.62
N GLU A 154 -28.79 7.84 15.20
CA GLU A 154 -29.11 8.91 16.16
C GLU A 154 -29.97 10.02 15.52
N LYS A 155 -29.69 10.38 14.25
CA LYS A 155 -30.49 11.39 13.51
C LYS A 155 -31.90 10.94 13.17
N ASN A 156 -32.10 9.63 13.03
CA ASN A 156 -33.44 9.09 12.70
C ASN A 156 -34.32 8.88 13.95
N VAL A 157 -33.77 9.00 15.15
CA VAL A 157 -34.48 8.87 16.44
C VAL A 157 -34.81 10.22 17.06
N SER A 158 -34.15 11.28 16.61
CA SER A 158 -34.42 12.68 17.02
C SER A 158 -35.43 13.35 16.13
#